data_f99988c20e25b36aa18ab933c9c7ba33
#
_entry.id   f99988c20e25b36aa18ab933c9c7ba33
#
_cell.length_a   1.000
_cell.length_b   1.000
_cell.length_c   1.000
_cell.angle_alpha   90.00
_cell.angle_beta   90.00
_cell.angle_gamma   90.00
#
_symmetry.space_group_name_H-M   'P 1'
#
loop_
_entity.id
_entity.type
_entity.pdbx_description
1 polymer ?
#
loop_
_entity_poly.entity_id
_entity_poly.type
_entity_poly.pdbx_seq_one_letter_code
_entity_poly.pdbx_strand_id
1 'polypeptide(L)'
;AAAAAGKVIDPEVLHDSLGARVAEAAPAPLVVELAGGLQVPLTPAFTQADWLARERPRIVLVARSALGTLNHTLLTLEALRARRLTPSALILVGDPHAENAATLAAHVPHLFELPILAPLDRAAIDGWLADHPIAEAIRGGTKHG
;
A
#
# COMPACT_ATOMS: atom_id res chain seq x y z
N ALA A 1 -14.47 -14.10 -5.96
CA ALA A 1 -15.01 -13.51 -7.21
C ALA A 1 -14.69 -14.39 -8.42
N ALA A 2 -13.41 -14.66 -8.74
CA ALA A 2 -13.02 -15.44 -9.93
C ALA A 2 -13.62 -16.85 -9.94
N ALA A 3 -13.53 -17.60 -8.84
CA ALA A 3 -14.09 -18.93 -8.72
C ALA A 3 -15.62 -18.94 -8.91
N ALA A 4 -16.33 -17.94 -8.40
CA ALA A 4 -17.78 -17.79 -8.60
C ALA A 4 -18.13 -17.51 -10.08
N ALA A 5 -17.20 -16.96 -10.86
CA ALA A 5 -17.34 -16.73 -12.30
C ALA A 5 -16.77 -17.90 -13.14
N GLY A 6 -16.37 -19.01 -12.51
CA GLY A 6 -15.78 -20.15 -13.20
C GLY A 6 -14.41 -19.84 -13.83
N LYS A 7 -13.73 -18.76 -13.35
CA LYS A 7 -12.42 -18.35 -13.87
C LYS A 7 -11.32 -18.71 -12.89
N VAL A 8 -10.16 -19.04 -13.43
CA VAL A 8 -8.92 -19.26 -12.67
C VAL A 8 -8.02 -18.04 -12.85
N ILE A 9 -7.48 -17.53 -11.75
CA ILE A 9 -6.45 -16.49 -11.80
C ILE A 9 -5.10 -17.19 -12.01
N ASP A 10 -4.39 -16.81 -13.05
CA ASP A 10 -3.03 -17.25 -13.31
C ASP A 10 -2.04 -16.16 -12.85
N PRO A 11 -1.16 -16.43 -11.88
CA PRO A 11 -0.16 -15.47 -11.41
C PRO A 11 0.81 -14.99 -12.52
N GLU A 12 1.10 -15.80 -13.52
CA GLU A 12 1.95 -15.41 -14.66
C GLU A 12 1.26 -14.35 -15.52
N VAL A 13 -0.01 -14.54 -15.81
CA VAL A 13 -0.82 -13.53 -16.54
C VAL A 13 -0.88 -12.21 -15.79
N LEU A 14 -0.96 -12.25 -14.45
CA LEU A 14 -0.90 -11.03 -13.64
C LEU A 14 0.46 -10.33 -13.75
N HIS A 15 1.55 -11.10 -13.73
CA HIS A 15 2.92 -10.59 -13.88
C HIS A 15 3.11 -9.91 -15.26
N ASP A 16 2.76 -10.60 -16.33
CA ASP A 16 2.87 -10.09 -17.70
C ASP A 16 2.03 -8.83 -17.90
N SER A 17 0.80 -8.83 -17.38
CA SER A 17 -0.11 -7.67 -17.43
C SER A 17 0.47 -6.47 -16.69
N LEU A 18 1.10 -6.68 -15.53
CA LEU A 18 1.77 -5.62 -14.79
C LEU A 18 2.93 -5.04 -15.62
N GLY A 19 3.78 -5.90 -16.19
CA GLY A 19 4.90 -5.50 -17.04
C GLY A 19 4.45 -4.61 -18.23
N ALA A 20 3.38 -5.03 -18.92
CA ALA A 20 2.79 -4.27 -20.00
C ALA A 20 2.29 -2.88 -19.54
N ARG A 21 1.59 -2.82 -18.40
CA ARG A 21 1.10 -1.55 -17.84
C ARG A 21 2.21 -0.61 -17.40
N VAL A 22 3.28 -1.16 -16.82
CA VAL A 22 4.47 -0.38 -16.44
C VAL A 22 5.11 0.23 -17.69
N ALA A 23 5.23 -0.54 -18.78
CA ALA A 23 5.79 -0.06 -20.03
C ALA A 23 4.91 1.05 -20.66
N GLU A 24 3.59 0.88 -20.66
CA GLU A 24 2.65 1.91 -21.14
C GLU A 24 2.71 3.20 -20.32
N ALA A 25 2.87 3.11 -19.01
CA ALA A 25 2.89 4.27 -18.11
C ALA A 25 4.20 5.08 -18.23
N ALA A 26 5.29 4.48 -18.68
CA ALA A 26 6.61 5.11 -18.70
C ALA A 26 6.62 6.43 -19.51
N PRO A 27 7.28 7.48 -19.03
CA PRO A 27 8.12 7.55 -17.83
C PRO A 27 7.36 7.82 -16.50
N ALA A 28 6.03 7.93 -16.54
CA ALA A 28 5.23 8.15 -15.34
C ALA A 28 5.18 6.91 -14.45
N PRO A 29 5.06 7.07 -13.11
CA PRO A 29 4.87 5.94 -12.22
C PRO A 29 3.48 5.32 -12.40
N LEU A 30 3.42 3.98 -12.35
CA LEU A 30 2.16 3.25 -12.27
C LEU A 30 1.81 3.03 -10.78
N VAL A 31 0.59 3.39 -10.39
CA VAL A 31 0.04 3.09 -9.07
C VAL A 31 -0.92 1.91 -9.18
N VAL A 32 -0.70 0.90 -8.35
CA VAL A 32 -1.53 -0.30 -8.29
C VAL A 32 -2.15 -0.41 -6.90
N GLU A 33 -3.47 -0.38 -6.83
CA GLU A 33 -4.21 -0.64 -5.60
C GLU A 33 -4.56 -2.13 -5.50
N LEU A 34 -4.32 -2.73 -4.34
CA LEU A 34 -4.71 -4.12 -4.07
C LEU A 34 -6.18 -4.20 -3.66
N ALA A 35 -6.86 -5.26 -4.09
CA ALA A 35 -8.25 -5.51 -3.74
C ALA A 35 -8.38 -6.16 -2.35
N GLY A 36 -8.70 -5.36 -1.35
CA GLY A 36 -8.83 -5.82 0.04
C GLY A 36 -7.49 -5.90 0.77
N GLY A 37 -7.39 -6.80 1.75
CA GLY A 37 -6.21 -6.88 2.60
C GLY A 37 -5.08 -7.71 1.99
N LEU A 38 -3.87 -7.54 2.54
CA LEU A 38 -2.63 -8.16 2.08
C LEU A 38 -2.70 -9.69 1.95
N GLN A 39 -3.41 -10.36 2.85
CA GLN A 39 -3.53 -11.82 2.88
C GLN A 39 -4.70 -12.37 2.03
N VAL A 40 -5.38 -11.51 1.26
CA VAL A 40 -6.45 -11.98 0.36
C VAL A 40 -5.87 -12.95 -0.68
N PRO A 41 -6.42 -14.16 -0.82
CA PRO A 41 -5.94 -15.13 -1.77
C PRO A 41 -6.31 -14.73 -3.21
N LEU A 42 -5.35 -14.73 -4.09
CA LEU A 42 -5.53 -14.66 -5.54
C LEU A 42 -5.87 -16.04 -6.10
N THR A 43 -5.18 -17.06 -5.59
CA THR A 43 -5.49 -18.49 -5.78
C THR A 43 -5.48 -19.20 -4.43
N PRO A 44 -5.89 -20.46 -4.31
CA PRO A 44 -5.82 -21.19 -3.03
C PRO A 44 -4.42 -21.24 -2.40
N ALA A 45 -3.36 -21.14 -3.19
CA ALA A 45 -1.97 -21.23 -2.73
C ALA A 45 -1.16 -19.95 -2.93
N PHE A 46 -1.75 -18.84 -3.40
CA PHE A 46 -1.05 -17.63 -3.75
C PHE A 46 -1.85 -16.38 -3.34
N THR A 47 -1.30 -15.61 -2.42
CA THR A 47 -1.94 -14.41 -1.86
C THR A 47 -1.42 -13.12 -2.54
N GLN A 48 -2.08 -11.99 -2.27
CA GLN A 48 -1.56 -10.67 -2.66
C GLN A 48 -0.19 -10.39 -2.02
N ALA A 49 0.06 -10.89 -0.81
CA ALA A 49 1.36 -10.77 -0.17
C ALA A 49 2.47 -11.52 -0.94
N ASP A 50 2.15 -12.69 -1.48
CA ASP A 50 3.09 -13.47 -2.28
C ASP A 50 3.35 -12.80 -3.62
N TRP A 51 2.32 -12.20 -4.22
CA TRP A 51 2.47 -11.38 -5.42
C TRP A 51 3.37 -10.16 -5.18
N LEU A 52 3.18 -9.41 -4.08
CA LEU A 52 4.08 -8.31 -3.72
C LEU A 52 5.51 -8.79 -3.48
N ALA A 53 5.70 -9.96 -2.87
CA ALA A 53 7.03 -10.53 -2.65
C ALA A 53 7.74 -10.88 -3.96
N ARG A 54 6.98 -11.27 -4.98
CA ARG A 54 7.48 -11.53 -6.33
C ARG A 54 7.84 -10.23 -7.07
N GLU A 55 6.91 -9.29 -7.13
CA GLU A 55 7.05 -8.06 -7.93
C GLU A 55 7.96 -7.01 -7.28
N ARG A 56 8.12 -7.05 -5.95
CA ARG A 56 8.94 -6.14 -5.14
C ARG A 56 8.72 -4.64 -5.45
N PRO A 57 7.49 -4.17 -5.52
CA PRO A 57 7.21 -2.76 -5.79
C PRO A 57 7.60 -1.88 -4.59
N ARG A 58 7.61 -0.57 -4.79
CA ARG A 58 7.50 0.36 -3.66
C ARG A 58 6.12 0.27 -3.06
N ILE A 59 6.04 0.15 -1.74
CA ILE A 59 4.78 -0.07 -1.03
C ILE A 59 4.44 1.19 -0.24
N VAL A 60 3.22 1.69 -0.41
CA VAL A 60 2.59 2.66 0.48
C VAL A 60 1.48 1.92 1.21
N LEU A 61 1.58 1.83 2.53
CA LEU A 61 0.54 1.24 3.35
C LEU A 61 -0.46 2.33 3.74
N VAL A 62 -1.73 2.10 3.49
CA VAL A 62 -2.81 3.00 3.89
C VAL A 62 -3.68 2.29 4.93
N ALA A 63 -3.91 2.94 6.06
CA ALA A 63 -4.73 2.43 7.14
C ALA A 63 -5.70 3.50 7.64
N ARG A 64 -6.86 3.08 8.16
CA ARG A 64 -7.80 4.02 8.77
C ARG A 64 -7.33 4.40 10.17
N SER A 65 -7.40 5.68 10.51
CA SER A 65 -7.22 6.16 11.89
C SER A 65 -8.51 5.93 12.70
N ALA A 66 -8.74 4.68 13.13
CA ALA A 66 -9.94 4.26 13.84
C ALA A 66 -9.65 3.09 14.78
N LEU A 67 -10.65 2.67 15.57
CA LEU A 67 -10.53 1.51 16.45
C LEU A 67 -10.05 0.28 15.66
N GLY A 68 -9.07 -0.42 16.22
CA GLY A 68 -8.45 -1.62 15.62
C GLY A 68 -7.26 -1.33 14.68
N THR A 69 -6.95 -0.05 14.39
CA THR A 69 -5.87 0.29 13.45
C THR A 69 -4.52 -0.28 13.87
N LEU A 70 -4.16 -0.24 15.15
CA LEU A 70 -2.89 -0.79 15.64
C LEU A 70 -2.76 -2.26 15.28
N ASN A 71 -3.77 -3.06 15.64
CA ASN A 71 -3.75 -4.49 15.37
C ASN A 71 -3.64 -4.80 13.87
N HIS A 72 -4.52 -4.20 13.05
CA HIS A 72 -4.53 -4.47 11.61
C HIS A 72 -3.24 -4.01 10.92
N THR A 73 -2.72 -2.85 11.29
CA THR A 73 -1.50 -2.30 10.70
C THR A 73 -0.27 -3.11 11.11
N LEU A 74 -0.14 -3.45 12.40
CA LEU A 74 0.99 -4.24 12.89
C LEU A 74 1.00 -5.65 12.27
N LEU A 75 -0.14 -6.34 12.17
CA LEU A 75 -0.24 -7.62 11.48
C LEU A 75 0.14 -7.52 9.99
N THR A 76 -0.25 -6.44 9.31
CA THR A 76 0.14 -6.19 7.92
C THR A 76 1.65 -5.97 7.80
N LEU A 77 2.24 -5.18 8.70
CA LEU A 77 3.68 -4.94 8.74
C LEU A 77 4.47 -6.21 9.04
N GLU A 78 3.97 -7.06 9.92
CA GLU A 78 4.57 -8.37 10.22
C GLU A 78 4.54 -9.28 8.98
N ALA A 79 3.41 -9.36 8.29
CA ALA A 79 3.28 -10.15 7.06
C ALA A 79 4.18 -9.67 5.93
N LEU A 80 4.40 -8.35 5.80
CA LEU A 80 5.36 -7.76 4.88
C LEU A 80 6.81 -8.11 5.26
N ARG A 81 7.17 -7.94 6.54
CA ARG A 81 8.52 -8.27 7.04
C ARG A 81 8.89 -9.73 6.85
N ALA A 82 7.93 -10.64 7.07
CA ALA A 82 8.12 -12.07 6.83
C ALA A 82 8.51 -12.38 5.37
N ARG A 83 8.18 -11.47 4.44
CA ARG A 83 8.53 -11.54 3.01
C ARG A 83 9.69 -10.60 2.63
N ARG A 84 10.39 -10.04 3.62
CA ARG A 84 11.48 -9.07 3.42
C ARG A 84 11.02 -7.84 2.63
N LEU A 85 9.79 -7.39 2.88
CA LEU A 85 9.23 -6.17 2.33
C LEU A 85 9.06 -5.14 3.44
N THR A 86 9.34 -3.88 3.12
CA THR A 86 9.15 -2.75 4.02
C THR A 86 8.38 -1.67 3.26
N PRO A 87 7.28 -1.14 3.80
CA PRO A 87 6.62 -0.02 3.15
C PRO A 87 7.52 1.23 3.19
N SER A 88 7.51 2.00 2.12
CA SER A 88 8.19 3.30 2.06
C SER A 88 7.51 4.33 2.95
N ALA A 89 6.18 4.21 3.09
CA ALA A 89 5.39 5.09 3.95
C ALA A 89 4.14 4.37 4.47
N LEU A 90 3.65 4.85 5.62
CA LEU A 90 2.32 4.57 6.17
C LEU A 90 1.51 5.86 6.16
N ILE A 91 0.29 5.81 5.63
CA ILE A 91 -0.67 6.92 5.68
C ILE A 91 -1.84 6.49 6.56
N LEU A 92 -2.09 7.22 7.64
CA LEU A 92 -3.27 7.07 8.49
C LEU A 92 -4.35 8.02 8.02
N VAL A 93 -5.48 7.49 7.58
CA VAL A 93 -6.61 8.29 7.05
C VAL A 93 -7.72 8.37 8.08
N GLY A 94 -8.11 9.56 8.46
CA GLY A 94 -9.18 9.83 9.43
C GLY A 94 -8.77 10.84 10.49
N ASP A 95 -9.50 10.83 11.61
CA ASP A 95 -9.18 11.73 12.72
C ASP A 95 -7.81 11.41 13.32
N PRO A 96 -6.95 12.42 13.53
CA PRO A 96 -5.64 12.24 14.11
C PRO A 96 -5.71 11.58 15.50
N HIS A 97 -4.83 10.62 15.75
CA HIS A 97 -4.71 9.95 17.04
C HIS A 97 -3.24 9.79 17.41
N ALA A 98 -2.72 10.76 18.17
CA ALA A 98 -1.30 10.89 18.46
C ALA A 98 -0.64 9.62 19.03
N GLU A 99 -1.30 8.89 19.94
CA GLU A 99 -0.74 7.67 20.52
C GLU A 99 -0.63 6.54 19.50
N ASN A 100 -1.65 6.37 18.64
CA ASN A 100 -1.61 5.39 17.57
C ASN A 100 -0.52 5.73 16.55
N ALA A 101 -0.44 7.00 16.16
CA ALA A 101 0.57 7.49 15.23
C ALA A 101 1.98 7.29 15.79
N ALA A 102 2.23 7.65 17.05
CA ALA A 102 3.51 7.45 17.72
C ALA A 102 3.91 5.97 17.78
N THR A 103 2.95 5.10 18.12
CA THR A 103 3.19 3.65 18.17
C THR A 103 3.58 3.10 16.79
N LEU A 104 2.85 3.49 15.73
CA LEU A 104 3.08 2.98 14.38
C LEU A 104 4.31 3.60 13.71
N ALA A 105 4.66 4.83 14.05
CA ALA A 105 5.86 5.50 13.53
C ALA A 105 7.16 4.75 13.86
N ALA A 106 7.21 4.02 14.97
CA ALA A 106 8.35 3.18 15.33
C ALA A 106 8.59 1.99 14.36
N HIS A 107 7.63 1.69 13.50
CA HIS A 107 7.64 0.51 12.65
C HIS A 107 7.83 0.80 11.15
N VAL A 108 7.81 2.07 10.73
CA VAL A 108 7.89 2.51 9.33
C VAL A 108 8.85 3.69 9.19
N PRO A 109 9.50 3.87 8.03
CA PRO A 109 10.42 4.99 7.83
C PRO A 109 9.71 6.36 7.80
N HIS A 110 8.49 6.39 7.28
CA HIS A 110 7.68 7.60 7.18
C HIS A 110 6.23 7.30 7.55
N LEU A 111 5.63 8.16 8.38
CA LEU A 111 4.21 8.12 8.72
C LEU A 111 3.60 9.49 8.42
N PHE A 112 2.46 9.50 7.77
CA PHE A 112 1.67 10.69 7.49
C PHE A 112 0.24 10.49 7.99
N GLU A 113 -0.39 11.55 8.49
CA GLU A 113 -1.80 11.56 8.87
C GLU A 113 -2.57 12.40 7.84
N LEU A 114 -3.54 11.77 7.18
CA LEU A 114 -4.44 12.41 6.22
C LEU A 114 -5.81 12.55 6.86
N PRO A 115 -6.23 13.75 7.24
CA PRO A 115 -7.57 13.97 7.77
C PRO A 115 -8.63 13.69 6.69
N ILE A 116 -9.88 13.54 7.10
CA ILE A 116 -10.99 13.48 6.15
C ILE A 116 -11.11 14.84 5.46
N LEU A 117 -10.82 14.88 4.18
CA LEU A 117 -10.95 16.08 3.35
C LEU A 117 -12.42 16.26 2.91
N ALA A 118 -13.00 17.42 3.18
CA ALA A 118 -14.34 17.77 2.76
C ALA A 118 -14.39 19.23 2.25
N PRO A 119 -14.55 19.48 0.94
CA PRO A 119 -14.72 18.47 -0.12
C PRO A 119 -13.44 17.68 -0.41
N LEU A 120 -13.60 16.47 -0.93
CA LEU A 120 -12.47 15.71 -1.47
C LEU A 120 -12.29 16.12 -2.94
N ASP A 121 -11.43 17.10 -3.16
CA ASP A 121 -11.11 17.61 -4.49
C ASP A 121 -9.58 17.78 -4.66
N ARG A 122 -9.19 18.15 -5.86
CA ARG A 122 -7.77 18.32 -6.19
C ARG A 122 -7.10 19.41 -5.33
N ALA A 123 -7.77 20.52 -5.07
CA ALA A 123 -7.19 21.63 -4.31
C ALA A 123 -6.92 21.21 -2.87
N ALA A 124 -7.85 20.49 -2.23
CA ALA A 124 -7.66 19.95 -0.89
C ALA A 124 -6.51 18.93 -0.82
N ILE A 125 -6.39 18.07 -1.82
CA ILE A 125 -5.27 17.10 -1.90
C ILE A 125 -3.95 17.82 -2.14
N ASP A 126 -3.88 18.74 -3.08
CA ASP A 126 -2.65 19.51 -3.38
C ASP A 126 -2.21 20.34 -2.17
N GLY A 127 -3.17 20.93 -1.42
CA GLY A 127 -2.90 21.63 -0.17
C GLY A 127 -2.30 20.72 0.90
N TRP A 128 -2.86 19.54 1.10
CA TRP A 128 -2.31 18.59 2.06
C TRP A 128 -0.93 18.08 1.62
N LEU A 129 -0.73 17.80 0.33
CA LEU A 129 0.57 17.35 -0.21
C LEU A 129 1.67 18.40 -0.10
N ALA A 130 1.33 19.71 -0.09
CA ALA A 130 2.33 20.78 0.05
C ALA A 130 3.08 20.70 1.38
N ASP A 131 2.39 20.25 2.45
CA ASP A 131 2.98 20.12 3.80
C ASP A 131 3.51 18.69 4.08
N HIS A 132 3.27 17.75 3.17
CA HIS A 132 3.60 16.33 3.38
C HIS A 132 4.38 15.77 2.18
N PRO A 133 5.73 15.63 2.27
CA PRO A 133 6.58 15.24 1.15
C PRO A 133 6.51 13.73 0.85
N ILE A 134 5.29 13.21 0.62
CA ILE A 134 5.05 11.78 0.35
C ILE A 134 5.82 11.30 -0.89
N ALA A 135 5.87 12.12 -1.94
CA ALA A 135 6.59 11.76 -3.16
C ALA A 135 8.09 11.54 -2.92
N GLU A 136 8.69 12.29 -1.99
CA GLU A 136 10.09 12.11 -1.58
C GLU A 136 10.26 10.86 -0.74
N ALA A 137 9.38 10.62 0.22
CA ALA A 137 9.37 9.42 1.04
C ALA A 137 9.26 8.15 0.18
N ILE A 138 8.40 8.16 -0.85
CA ILE A 138 8.26 7.04 -1.78
C ILE A 138 9.51 6.87 -2.65
N ARG A 139 10.12 7.96 -3.14
CA ARG A 139 11.32 7.89 -3.99
C ARG A 139 12.58 7.51 -3.21
N GLY A 140 12.73 7.99 -1.98
CA GLY A 140 13.86 7.71 -1.09
C GLY A 140 13.82 6.32 -0.46
N GLY A 141 12.68 5.66 -0.44
CA GLY A 141 12.55 4.28 0.04
C GLY A 141 13.39 3.33 -0.80
N THR A 142 14.16 2.47 -0.13
CA THR A 142 15.01 1.46 -0.76
C THR A 142 14.22 0.59 -1.73
N LYS A 143 14.67 0.52 -2.99
CA LYS A 143 14.27 -0.59 -3.87
C LYS A 143 14.79 -1.86 -3.22
N HIS A 144 13.91 -2.79 -2.93
CA HIS A 144 14.29 -4.11 -2.46
C HIS A 144 15.03 -4.82 -3.60
N GLY A 145 16.37 -4.90 -3.52
CA GLY A 145 17.20 -5.65 -4.45
C GLY A 145 17.01 -7.16 -4.31
#